data_225db641ae228b077fd577319bc35a12
#
_entry.id   225db641ae228b077fd577319bc35a12
#
_cell.length_a   1.000
_cell.length_b   1.000
_cell.length_c   1.000
_cell.angle_alpha   90.00
_cell.angle_beta   90.00
_cell.angle_gamma   90.00
#
_symmetry.space_group_name_H-M   'P 1'
#
loop_
_entity.id
_entity.type
_entity.pdbx_description
1 polymer ?
#
loop_
_entity_poly.entity_id
_entity_poly.type
_entity_poly.pdbx_seq_one_letter_code
_entity_poly.pdbx_strand_id
1 'polypeptide(L)'
;GTPDYTTERMLTVLRLLRNEYHFGGYIHAKTIPGTSPELIQQMGYLADRLSVNVELPSEQSLHLLAPDKGRHSIFRPMKQISVAGEESRQELTLYRHAPKFAPAGQSTQMIVEGMYQKYGLKRVFYSAYIPVSDDTRLPALDTKPPLLREHRLYQADWLLRFYQFKADEILDKDNQSFNPYLDPKCNWAVQHYGLFPVDVNRAPFEMLLRVPGIGPKSARRIRDARRLSALGLDELKRMGVVLKRAQYFITCRGFSGAHPGRGSAGRERITRALIDPNVFSAGAEQLSMFAPPAVDRLVEQGVPPRAAQRMVREEAVQCLARAL
;
A
#
# COMPACT_ATOMS: atom_id res chain seq x y z
N GLY A 1 -28.05 -14.50 11.83
CA GLY A 1 -28.68 -14.94 10.60
C GLY A 1 -27.66 -15.57 9.65
N THR A 2 -28.14 -16.35 8.69
CA THR A 2 -27.26 -16.94 7.67
C THR A 2 -26.68 -15.85 6.74
N PRO A 3 -25.55 -16.08 6.08
CA PRO A 3 -25.00 -15.15 5.08
C PRO A 3 -26.02 -14.79 3.99
N ASP A 4 -26.76 -15.76 3.48
CA ASP A 4 -27.75 -15.57 2.45
C ASP A 4 -28.92 -14.71 2.92
N TYR A 5 -29.48 -15.01 4.10
CA TYR A 5 -30.56 -14.20 4.68
C TYR A 5 -30.19 -12.71 4.79
N THR A 6 -28.97 -12.44 5.28
CA THR A 6 -28.51 -11.05 5.42
C THR A 6 -28.32 -10.40 4.03
N THR A 7 -27.79 -11.15 3.08
CA THR A 7 -27.57 -10.67 1.71
C THR A 7 -28.90 -10.42 0.98
N GLU A 8 -29.90 -11.25 1.17
CA GLU A 8 -31.26 -11.03 0.63
C GLU A 8 -31.89 -9.72 1.14
N ARG A 9 -31.71 -9.43 2.44
CA ARG A 9 -32.15 -8.15 3.00
C ARG A 9 -31.42 -6.96 2.38
N MET A 10 -30.12 -7.08 2.16
CA MET A 10 -29.33 -6.05 1.46
C MET A 10 -29.82 -5.89 0.01
N LEU A 11 -30.07 -6.98 -0.69
CA LEU A 11 -30.59 -6.96 -2.06
C LEU A 11 -31.95 -6.27 -2.15
N THR A 12 -32.83 -6.48 -1.18
CA THR A 12 -34.11 -5.77 -1.10
C THR A 12 -33.90 -4.25 -1.09
N VAL A 13 -32.97 -3.77 -0.25
CA VAL A 13 -32.62 -2.32 -0.19
C VAL A 13 -32.00 -1.84 -1.50
N LEU A 14 -31.08 -2.60 -2.09
CA LEU A 14 -30.44 -2.24 -3.36
C LEU A 14 -31.46 -2.13 -4.51
N ARG A 15 -32.43 -3.05 -4.58
CA ARG A 15 -33.51 -3.02 -5.56
C ARG A 15 -34.41 -1.81 -5.37
N LEU A 16 -34.83 -1.51 -4.14
CA LEU A 16 -35.56 -0.29 -3.83
C LEU A 16 -34.84 0.95 -4.30
N LEU A 17 -33.55 1.09 -3.95
CA LEU A 17 -32.76 2.23 -4.36
C LEU A 17 -32.65 2.38 -5.88
N ARG A 18 -32.36 1.31 -6.61
CA ARG A 18 -32.15 1.37 -8.07
C ARG A 18 -33.43 1.44 -8.86
N ASN A 19 -34.42 0.62 -8.51
CA ASN A 19 -35.61 0.41 -9.34
C ASN A 19 -36.77 1.36 -8.97
N GLU A 20 -36.97 1.65 -7.68
CA GLU A 20 -38.08 2.49 -7.23
C GLU A 20 -37.66 3.95 -7.00
N TYR A 21 -36.56 4.16 -6.29
CA TYR A 21 -36.06 5.52 -6.04
C TYR A 21 -35.18 6.07 -7.15
N HIS A 22 -34.84 5.27 -8.16
CA HIS A 22 -33.97 5.65 -9.29
C HIS A 22 -32.66 6.32 -8.83
N PHE A 23 -32.11 5.84 -7.70
CA PHE A 23 -30.89 6.40 -7.13
C PHE A 23 -29.71 6.20 -8.05
N GLY A 24 -29.24 7.26 -8.71
CA GLY A 24 -28.09 7.26 -9.63
C GLY A 24 -26.73 7.39 -8.96
N GLY A 25 -26.67 7.52 -7.62
CA GLY A 25 -25.44 7.68 -6.87
C GLY A 25 -24.63 6.38 -6.74
N TYR A 26 -23.39 6.52 -6.26
CA TYR A 26 -22.46 5.42 -6.08
C TYR A 26 -22.87 4.51 -4.92
N ILE A 27 -22.96 3.21 -5.18
CA ILE A 27 -23.28 2.18 -4.19
C ILE A 27 -22.09 1.23 -4.04
N HIS A 28 -21.56 1.14 -2.83
CA HIS A 28 -20.59 0.13 -2.44
C HIS A 28 -21.27 -0.89 -1.52
N ALA A 29 -21.39 -2.13 -1.99
CA ALA A 29 -21.99 -3.20 -1.20
C ALA A 29 -20.94 -4.17 -0.69
N LYS A 30 -21.11 -4.62 0.56
CA LYS A 30 -20.23 -5.59 1.21
C LYS A 30 -20.81 -7.00 1.04
N THR A 31 -20.09 -7.87 0.39
CA THR A 31 -20.44 -9.28 0.25
C THR A 31 -20.07 -10.03 1.53
N ILE A 32 -21.00 -10.75 2.09
CA ILE A 32 -20.81 -11.53 3.31
C ILE A 32 -20.09 -12.86 2.93
N PRO A 33 -19.02 -13.26 3.62
CA PRO A 33 -18.39 -14.55 3.40
C PRO A 33 -19.39 -15.70 3.57
N GLY A 34 -19.43 -16.62 2.60
CA GLY A 34 -20.39 -17.73 2.60
C GLY A 34 -21.71 -17.45 1.88
N THR A 35 -21.93 -16.24 1.34
CA THR A 35 -23.08 -15.93 0.49
C THR A 35 -23.07 -16.79 -0.79
N SER A 36 -24.27 -17.25 -1.20
CA SER A 36 -24.46 -18.03 -2.42
C SER A 36 -24.05 -17.25 -3.67
N PRO A 37 -23.55 -17.94 -4.72
CA PRO A 37 -23.10 -17.31 -5.97
C PRO A 37 -24.18 -16.48 -6.66
N GLU A 38 -25.41 -16.91 -6.60
CA GLU A 38 -26.56 -16.28 -7.24
C GLU A 38 -26.86 -14.91 -6.64
N LEU A 39 -26.77 -14.80 -5.31
CA LEU A 39 -26.98 -13.54 -4.59
C LEU A 39 -25.84 -12.55 -4.84
N ILE A 40 -24.59 -13.04 -4.91
CA ILE A 40 -23.42 -12.21 -5.26
C ILE A 40 -23.58 -11.63 -6.67
N GLN A 41 -24.05 -12.44 -7.63
CA GLN A 41 -24.27 -11.98 -8.98
C GLN A 41 -25.33 -10.89 -9.05
N GLN A 42 -26.46 -11.06 -8.35
CA GLN A 42 -27.50 -10.04 -8.28
C GLN A 42 -27.00 -8.73 -7.65
N MET A 43 -26.21 -8.83 -6.57
CA MET A 43 -25.60 -7.64 -5.95
C MET A 43 -24.68 -6.90 -6.93
N GLY A 44 -23.92 -7.62 -7.75
CA GLY A 44 -22.97 -7.04 -8.70
C GLY A 44 -23.62 -6.17 -9.77
N TYR A 45 -24.84 -6.50 -10.20
CA TYR A 45 -25.60 -5.70 -11.16
C TYR A 45 -26.27 -4.46 -10.54
N LEU A 46 -26.46 -4.43 -9.22
CA LEU A 46 -27.09 -3.32 -8.51
C LEU A 46 -26.11 -2.36 -7.86
N ALA A 47 -24.89 -2.83 -7.55
CA ALA A 47 -23.86 -2.05 -6.90
C ALA A 47 -22.76 -1.63 -7.89
N ASP A 48 -22.17 -0.45 -7.65
CA ASP A 48 -21.00 0.01 -8.42
C ASP A 48 -19.73 -0.71 -8.00
N ARG A 49 -19.64 -1.12 -6.74
CA ARG A 49 -18.52 -1.85 -6.17
C ARG A 49 -18.97 -2.92 -5.21
N LEU A 50 -18.30 -4.07 -5.27
CA LEU A 50 -18.42 -5.11 -4.26
C LEU A 50 -17.15 -5.20 -3.42
N SER A 51 -17.27 -5.55 -2.14
CA SER A 51 -16.12 -5.86 -1.29
C SER A 51 -16.35 -7.16 -0.52
N VAL A 52 -15.30 -7.94 -0.40
CA VAL A 52 -15.23 -9.11 0.47
C VAL A 52 -14.12 -8.87 1.48
N ASN A 53 -14.46 -8.82 2.76
CA ASN A 53 -13.45 -8.64 3.80
C ASN A 53 -12.70 -9.94 4.06
N VAL A 54 -11.39 -9.90 3.94
CA VAL A 54 -10.50 -11.03 4.27
C VAL A 54 -10.20 -11.07 5.77
N GLU A 55 -10.25 -9.91 6.44
CA GLU A 55 -10.04 -9.68 7.88
C GLU A 55 -8.60 -9.95 8.33
N LEU A 56 -8.12 -11.20 8.28
CA LEU A 56 -6.84 -11.61 8.86
C LEU A 56 -5.90 -12.26 7.83
N PRO A 57 -4.58 -12.05 7.94
CA PRO A 57 -3.61 -12.45 6.92
C PRO A 57 -3.33 -13.96 6.89
N SER A 58 -3.40 -14.63 8.02
CA SER A 58 -3.09 -16.05 8.12
C SER A 58 -4.32 -16.91 8.42
N GLU A 59 -4.31 -18.14 7.96
CA GLU A 59 -5.35 -19.12 8.25
C GLU A 59 -5.43 -19.44 9.74
N GLN A 60 -4.29 -19.50 10.40
CA GLN A 60 -4.21 -19.71 11.85
C GLN A 60 -4.87 -18.56 12.62
N SER A 61 -4.56 -17.31 12.25
CA SER A 61 -5.18 -16.14 12.86
C SER A 61 -6.68 -16.08 12.59
N LEU A 62 -7.10 -16.45 11.36
CA LEU A 62 -8.51 -16.48 10.98
C LEU A 62 -9.27 -17.52 11.81
N HIS A 63 -8.69 -18.74 11.94
CA HIS A 63 -9.30 -19.80 12.74
C HIS A 63 -9.40 -19.46 14.24
N LEU A 64 -8.41 -18.72 14.77
CA LEU A 64 -8.35 -18.33 16.16
C LEU A 64 -9.35 -17.21 16.52
N LEU A 65 -9.49 -16.20 15.67
CA LEU A 65 -10.25 -14.98 15.96
C LEU A 65 -11.59 -14.87 15.22
N ALA A 66 -11.78 -15.64 14.17
CA ALA A 66 -13.01 -15.70 13.39
C ALA A 66 -13.29 -17.12 12.89
N PRO A 67 -13.55 -18.09 13.79
CA PRO A 67 -13.64 -19.52 13.47
C PRO A 67 -14.72 -19.84 12.42
N ASP A 68 -15.77 -19.04 12.34
CA ASP A 68 -16.86 -19.19 11.35
C ASP A 68 -16.45 -18.74 9.92
N LYS A 69 -15.25 -18.16 9.75
CA LYS A 69 -14.75 -17.67 8.47
C LYS A 69 -13.59 -18.53 7.96
N GLY A 70 -13.88 -19.43 7.03
CA GLY A 70 -12.83 -20.21 6.36
C GLY A 70 -12.24 -19.46 5.14
N ARG A 71 -11.02 -19.79 4.74
CA ARG A 71 -10.41 -19.26 3.49
C ARG A 71 -11.30 -19.48 2.27
N HIS A 72 -11.94 -20.62 2.18
CA HIS A 72 -12.82 -20.95 1.05
C HIS A 72 -14.04 -20.02 0.98
N SER A 73 -14.68 -19.69 2.11
CA SER A 73 -15.85 -18.79 2.15
C SER A 73 -15.51 -17.35 1.79
N ILE A 74 -14.23 -16.95 1.86
CA ILE A 74 -13.73 -15.62 1.50
C ILE A 74 -13.26 -15.58 0.04
N PHE A 75 -12.38 -16.51 -0.35
CA PHE A 75 -11.72 -16.45 -1.67
C PHE A 75 -12.61 -16.89 -2.83
N ARG A 76 -13.59 -17.75 -2.58
CA ARG A 76 -14.56 -18.15 -3.61
C ARG A 76 -15.41 -16.97 -4.11
N PRO A 77 -16.06 -16.17 -3.24
CA PRO A 77 -16.72 -14.93 -3.66
C PRO A 77 -15.79 -13.96 -4.39
N MET A 78 -14.57 -13.77 -3.90
CA MET A 78 -13.60 -12.87 -4.56
C MET A 78 -13.28 -13.31 -5.98
N LYS A 79 -13.06 -14.60 -6.20
CA LYS A 79 -12.81 -15.16 -7.53
C LYS A 79 -14.04 -14.98 -8.43
N GLN A 80 -15.22 -15.25 -7.94
CA GLN A 80 -16.46 -15.09 -8.68
C GLN A 80 -16.67 -13.63 -9.12
N ILE A 81 -16.49 -12.66 -8.21
CA ILE A 81 -16.63 -11.24 -8.55
C ILE A 81 -15.59 -10.82 -9.60
N SER A 82 -14.36 -11.35 -9.51
CA SER A 82 -13.31 -11.07 -10.50
C SER A 82 -13.70 -11.58 -11.90
N VAL A 83 -14.16 -12.82 -12.00
CA VAL A 83 -14.56 -13.46 -13.26
C VAL A 83 -15.76 -12.73 -13.86
N ALA A 84 -16.83 -12.54 -13.09
CA ALA A 84 -18.03 -11.84 -13.56
C ALA A 84 -17.75 -10.39 -14.00
N GLY A 85 -16.84 -9.70 -13.30
CA GLY A 85 -16.40 -8.37 -13.71
C GLY A 85 -15.58 -8.35 -15.00
N GLU A 86 -14.81 -9.41 -15.30
CA GLU A 86 -14.09 -9.54 -16.56
C GLU A 86 -15.03 -9.88 -17.71
N GLU A 87 -15.93 -10.84 -17.51
CA GLU A 87 -16.97 -11.20 -18.48
C GLU A 87 -17.82 -9.97 -18.86
N SER A 88 -18.30 -9.21 -17.88
CA SER A 88 -19.06 -7.98 -18.12
C SER A 88 -18.26 -6.92 -18.92
N ARG A 89 -16.95 -6.82 -18.71
CA ARG A 89 -16.11 -5.91 -19.52
C ARG A 89 -15.97 -6.39 -20.95
N GLN A 90 -15.85 -7.70 -21.17
CA GLN A 90 -15.79 -8.28 -22.51
C GLN A 90 -17.14 -8.12 -23.24
N GLU A 91 -18.26 -8.38 -22.58
CA GLU A 91 -19.58 -8.14 -23.12
C GLU A 91 -19.82 -6.68 -23.54
N LEU A 92 -19.34 -5.72 -22.74
CA LEU A 92 -19.43 -4.29 -23.06
C LEU A 92 -18.60 -3.88 -24.29
N THR A 93 -17.59 -4.66 -24.68
CA THR A 93 -16.87 -4.42 -25.96
C THR A 93 -17.69 -4.87 -27.15
N LEU A 94 -18.55 -5.88 -27.01
CA LEU A 94 -19.41 -6.42 -28.04
C LEU A 94 -20.77 -5.72 -28.09
N TYR A 95 -21.36 -5.47 -26.93
CA TYR A 95 -22.68 -4.92 -26.73
C TYR A 95 -22.65 -3.65 -25.86
N ARG A 96 -22.77 -2.49 -26.49
CA ARG A 96 -22.69 -1.18 -25.82
C ARG A 96 -23.65 -0.99 -24.63
N HIS A 97 -24.76 -1.68 -24.61
CA HIS A 97 -25.83 -1.58 -23.61
C HIS A 97 -25.89 -2.79 -22.67
N ALA A 98 -24.90 -3.69 -22.71
CA ALA A 98 -24.84 -4.81 -21.77
C ALA A 98 -24.86 -4.34 -20.32
N PRO A 99 -25.49 -5.08 -19.39
CA PRO A 99 -25.50 -4.75 -17.97
C PRO A 99 -24.11 -4.69 -17.39
N LYS A 100 -23.84 -3.66 -16.59
CA LYS A 100 -22.53 -3.47 -15.95
C LYS A 100 -22.48 -4.19 -14.62
N PHE A 101 -21.59 -5.16 -14.48
CA PHE A 101 -21.34 -5.84 -13.21
C PHE A 101 -20.24 -5.09 -12.43
N ALA A 102 -20.59 -4.55 -11.26
CA ALA A 102 -19.69 -3.83 -10.35
C ALA A 102 -18.63 -2.98 -11.09
N PRO A 103 -19.01 -1.95 -11.85
CA PRO A 103 -18.13 -1.23 -12.78
C PRO A 103 -16.92 -0.57 -12.10
N ALA A 104 -17.05 -0.20 -10.82
CA ALA A 104 -15.93 0.29 -10.01
C ALA A 104 -15.06 -0.86 -9.44
N GLY A 105 -15.40 -2.11 -9.73
CA GLY A 105 -14.65 -3.32 -9.41
C GLY A 105 -14.77 -3.77 -7.98
N GLN A 106 -13.85 -4.68 -7.59
CA GLN A 106 -13.78 -5.29 -6.29
C GLN A 106 -12.81 -4.58 -5.37
N SER A 107 -13.10 -4.59 -4.06
CA SER A 107 -12.18 -4.18 -3.01
C SER A 107 -12.19 -5.17 -1.84
N THR A 108 -11.18 -5.09 -0.99
CA THR A 108 -11.10 -5.86 0.27
C THR A 108 -10.51 -4.99 1.37
N GLN A 109 -10.73 -5.43 2.60
CA GLN A 109 -10.05 -4.89 3.77
C GLN A 109 -9.11 -5.96 4.28
N MET A 110 -7.82 -5.84 3.98
CA MET A 110 -6.72 -6.61 4.56
C MET A 110 -5.35 -6.39 3.89
N ILE A 111 -4.33 -6.93 4.53
CA ILE A 111 -2.93 -6.94 4.13
C ILE A 111 -2.67 -8.19 3.29
N VAL A 112 -2.60 -8.11 1.94
CA VAL A 112 -1.92 -9.15 1.14
C VAL A 112 -1.59 -8.69 -0.28
N GLU A 113 -0.36 -8.87 -0.65
CA GLU A 113 0.29 -8.50 -1.89
C GLU A 113 -0.19 -9.23 -3.14
N GLY A 114 -0.39 -10.54 -3.06
CA GLY A 114 -0.83 -11.37 -4.19
C GLY A 114 -2.27 -11.15 -4.65
N MET A 115 -3.07 -10.40 -3.90
CA MET A 115 -4.52 -10.28 -4.15
C MET A 115 -4.86 -9.39 -5.34
N TYR A 116 -4.06 -8.37 -5.63
CA TYR A 116 -4.28 -7.49 -6.78
C TYR A 116 -4.21 -8.25 -8.10
N GLN A 117 -3.20 -9.08 -8.27
CA GLN A 117 -3.01 -9.86 -9.50
C GLN A 117 -3.99 -11.02 -9.58
N LYS A 118 -4.15 -11.77 -8.48
CA LYS A 118 -4.96 -12.99 -8.46
C LYS A 118 -6.46 -12.76 -8.55
N TYR A 119 -6.96 -11.65 -7.98
CA TYR A 119 -8.40 -11.36 -7.88
C TYR A 119 -8.82 -10.05 -8.55
N GLY A 120 -7.94 -9.42 -9.32
CA GLY A 120 -8.21 -8.18 -10.05
C GLY A 120 -8.70 -7.03 -9.17
N LEU A 121 -8.20 -6.93 -7.94
CA LEU A 121 -8.61 -5.90 -7.00
C LEU A 121 -8.21 -4.51 -7.49
N LYS A 122 -9.11 -3.55 -7.37
CA LYS A 122 -8.81 -2.15 -7.69
C LYS A 122 -8.36 -1.34 -6.48
N ARG A 123 -8.68 -1.79 -5.27
CA ARG A 123 -8.29 -1.12 -4.02
C ARG A 123 -8.33 -2.09 -2.85
N VAL A 124 -7.34 -1.96 -1.97
CA VAL A 124 -7.31 -2.59 -0.64
C VAL A 124 -7.38 -1.48 0.41
N PHE A 125 -8.17 -1.68 1.44
CA PHE A 125 -8.22 -0.80 2.60
C PHE A 125 -7.45 -1.47 3.74
N TYR A 126 -6.61 -0.69 4.38
CA TYR A 126 -5.85 -1.08 5.55
C TYR A 126 -6.39 -0.29 6.74
N SER A 127 -6.45 -0.93 7.89
CA SER A 127 -6.85 -0.29 9.13
C SER A 127 -5.93 -0.75 10.25
N ALA A 128 -5.41 0.18 11.02
CA ALA A 128 -4.72 -0.15 12.25
C ALA A 128 -5.72 -0.78 13.23
N TYR A 129 -5.28 -1.81 13.96
CA TYR A 129 -6.11 -2.41 14.99
C TYR A 129 -6.26 -1.44 16.16
N ILE A 130 -7.47 -1.24 16.60
CA ILE A 130 -7.82 -0.47 17.82
C ILE A 130 -8.35 -1.46 18.84
N PRO A 131 -7.69 -1.62 20.00
CA PRO A 131 -8.18 -2.50 21.07
C PRO A 131 -9.54 -2.04 21.58
N VAL A 132 -10.50 -2.97 21.68
CA VAL A 132 -11.87 -2.70 22.16
C VAL A 132 -12.34 -3.74 23.16
N SER A 133 -11.52 -4.73 23.51
CA SER A 133 -11.86 -5.81 24.43
C SER A 133 -10.65 -6.29 25.23
N ASP A 134 -10.90 -6.82 26.44
CA ASP A 134 -9.87 -7.38 27.34
C ASP A 134 -9.48 -8.81 26.99
N ASP A 135 -9.71 -9.26 25.77
CA ASP A 135 -9.32 -10.60 25.33
C ASP A 135 -7.80 -10.75 25.37
N THR A 136 -7.29 -11.64 26.21
CA THR A 136 -5.84 -11.89 26.40
C THR A 136 -5.10 -12.36 25.14
N ARG A 137 -5.82 -12.78 24.09
CA ARG A 137 -5.28 -13.13 22.78
C ARG A 137 -5.03 -11.90 21.90
N LEU A 138 -5.51 -10.73 22.30
CA LEU A 138 -5.42 -9.46 21.60
C LEU A 138 -4.50 -8.49 22.37
N PRO A 139 -3.97 -7.46 21.71
CA PRO A 139 -3.23 -6.40 22.39
C PRO A 139 -4.08 -5.72 23.48
N ALA A 140 -3.44 -5.34 24.59
CA ALA A 140 -4.09 -4.66 25.70
C ALA A 140 -4.78 -3.36 25.26
N LEU A 141 -5.81 -2.93 26.01
CA LEU A 141 -6.64 -1.76 25.69
C LEU A 141 -5.85 -0.44 25.59
N ASP A 142 -4.74 -0.33 26.30
CA ASP A 142 -3.83 0.82 26.29
C ASP A 142 -2.84 0.82 25.11
N THR A 143 -2.82 -0.24 24.30
CA THR A 143 -1.93 -0.35 23.14
C THR A 143 -2.30 0.67 22.07
N LYS A 144 -1.37 1.56 21.73
CA LYS A 144 -1.56 2.56 20.68
C LYS A 144 -1.67 1.91 19.30
N PRO A 145 -2.65 2.31 18.45
CA PRO A 145 -2.80 1.78 17.11
C PRO A 145 -1.52 2.02 16.27
N PRO A 146 -1.00 1.03 15.52
CA PRO A 146 0.22 1.16 14.72
C PRO A 146 -0.04 1.93 13.41
N LEU A 147 -0.36 3.22 13.52
CA LEU A 147 -0.72 4.10 12.40
C LEU A 147 0.37 4.21 11.33
N LEU A 148 1.65 4.16 11.74
CA LEU A 148 2.75 4.21 10.78
C LEU A 148 2.74 2.98 9.87
N ARG A 149 2.49 1.78 10.42
CA ARG A 149 2.39 0.55 9.64
C ARG A 149 1.25 0.63 8.63
N GLU A 150 0.09 1.14 9.05
CA GLU A 150 -1.04 1.40 8.15
C GLU A 150 -0.61 2.34 7.01
N HIS A 151 0.05 3.45 7.35
CA HIS A 151 0.54 4.41 6.37
C HIS A 151 1.55 3.79 5.38
N ARG A 152 2.49 2.95 5.86
CA ARG A 152 3.44 2.24 4.98
C ARG A 152 2.75 1.27 4.05
N LEU A 153 1.70 0.59 4.50
CA LEU A 153 0.87 -0.28 3.67
C LEU A 153 0.19 0.50 2.54
N TYR A 154 -0.40 1.67 2.82
CA TYR A 154 -0.96 2.53 1.78
C TYR A 154 0.10 3.05 0.81
N GLN A 155 1.31 3.35 1.28
CA GLN A 155 2.42 3.74 0.41
C GLN A 155 2.83 2.59 -0.51
N ALA A 156 2.93 1.36 0.00
CA ALA A 156 3.23 0.17 -0.80
C ALA A 156 2.13 -0.13 -1.82
N ASP A 157 0.86 -0.08 -1.41
CA ASP A 157 -0.31 -0.19 -2.30
C ASP A 157 -0.21 0.79 -3.49
N TRP A 158 0.20 2.03 -3.20
CA TRP A 158 0.41 3.05 -4.21
C TRP A 158 1.52 2.68 -5.20
N LEU A 159 2.63 2.07 -4.72
CA LEU A 159 3.72 1.60 -5.57
C LEU A 159 3.27 0.47 -6.50
N LEU A 160 2.52 -0.50 -6.00
CA LEU A 160 1.98 -1.61 -6.80
C LEU A 160 1.05 -1.10 -7.91
N ARG A 161 0.18 -0.15 -7.60
CA ARG A 161 -0.87 0.31 -8.53
C ARG A 161 -0.39 1.29 -9.58
N PHE A 162 0.57 2.15 -9.27
CA PHE A 162 0.91 3.29 -10.11
C PHE A 162 2.38 3.35 -10.53
N TYR A 163 3.27 2.64 -9.84
CA TYR A 163 4.71 2.70 -10.10
C TYR A 163 5.27 1.40 -10.70
N GLN A 164 4.39 0.45 -11.02
CA GLN A 164 4.77 -0.84 -11.63
C GLN A 164 5.74 -1.66 -10.75
N PHE A 165 5.67 -1.50 -9.44
CA PHE A 165 6.36 -2.39 -8.52
C PHE A 165 5.62 -3.71 -8.44
N LYS A 166 6.37 -4.80 -8.28
CA LYS A 166 5.82 -6.08 -7.88
C LYS A 166 5.86 -6.21 -6.35
N ALA A 167 5.06 -7.09 -5.83
CA ALA A 167 4.94 -7.30 -4.40
C ALA A 167 6.24 -7.82 -3.78
N ASP A 168 6.89 -8.76 -4.46
CA ASP A 168 8.17 -9.35 -4.10
C ASP A 168 9.37 -8.37 -4.17
N GLU A 169 9.21 -7.25 -4.87
CA GLU A 169 10.19 -6.16 -4.85
C GLU A 169 10.09 -5.29 -3.57
N ILE A 170 8.94 -5.29 -2.90
CA ILE A 170 8.67 -4.41 -1.75
C ILE A 170 8.88 -5.16 -0.44
N LEU A 171 8.38 -6.38 -0.37
CA LEU A 171 8.54 -7.30 0.77
C LEU A 171 8.88 -8.68 0.22
N ASP A 172 9.86 -9.32 0.81
CA ASP A 172 10.31 -10.66 0.46
C ASP A 172 10.31 -11.59 1.69
N LYS A 173 10.81 -12.80 1.55
CA LYS A 173 10.85 -13.79 2.64
C LYS A 173 11.77 -13.36 3.79
N ASP A 174 12.79 -12.58 3.48
CA ASP A 174 13.80 -12.14 4.44
C ASP A 174 13.40 -10.80 5.07
N ASN A 175 12.61 -9.98 4.35
CA ASN A 175 12.12 -8.66 4.77
C ASN A 175 10.59 -8.62 4.79
N GLN A 176 9.98 -9.30 5.74
CA GLN A 176 8.52 -9.41 5.87
C GLN A 176 7.84 -8.18 6.48
N SER A 177 8.61 -7.18 6.90
CA SER A 177 8.11 -5.97 7.55
C SER A 177 8.62 -4.71 6.87
N PHE A 178 7.77 -3.68 6.82
CA PHE A 178 8.18 -2.38 6.31
C PHE A 178 9.21 -1.72 7.21
N ASN A 179 10.13 -1.00 6.55
CA ASN A 179 11.06 -0.15 7.25
C ASN A 179 10.31 0.98 7.97
N PRO A 180 10.52 1.18 9.29
CA PRO A 180 9.84 2.26 10.02
C PRO A 180 10.28 3.65 9.59
N TYR A 181 11.54 3.80 9.19
CA TYR A 181 12.21 5.09 9.02
C TYR A 181 12.19 5.56 7.56
N LEU A 182 12.14 4.64 6.61
CA LEU A 182 12.08 4.93 5.18
C LEU A 182 10.72 4.54 4.59
N ASP A 183 10.22 5.35 3.68
CA ASP A 183 9.09 4.92 2.87
C ASP A 183 9.49 3.74 1.97
N PRO A 184 8.54 2.88 1.54
CA PRO A 184 8.86 1.66 0.80
C PRO A 184 9.69 1.90 -0.47
N LYS A 185 9.49 3.03 -1.16
CA LYS A 185 10.24 3.36 -2.36
C LYS A 185 11.68 3.78 -2.06
N CYS A 186 11.88 4.58 -1.01
CA CYS A 186 13.21 4.95 -0.54
C CYS A 186 13.95 3.72 -0.02
N ASN A 187 13.27 2.85 0.74
CA ASN A 187 13.85 1.61 1.23
C ASN A 187 14.34 0.73 0.08
N TRP A 188 13.51 0.50 -0.92
CA TRP A 188 13.88 -0.26 -2.11
C TRP A 188 15.10 0.34 -2.82
N ALA A 189 15.14 1.65 -3.01
CA ALA A 189 16.24 2.31 -3.70
C ALA A 189 17.57 2.24 -2.92
N VAL A 190 17.53 2.26 -1.58
CA VAL A 190 18.72 2.08 -0.74
C VAL A 190 19.20 0.63 -0.76
N GLN A 191 18.29 -0.35 -0.77
CA GLN A 191 18.63 -1.77 -0.93
C GLN A 191 19.26 -2.05 -2.30
N HIS A 192 18.76 -1.43 -3.36
CA HIS A 192 19.25 -1.57 -4.73
C HIS A 192 20.19 -0.43 -5.15
N TYR A 193 20.97 0.06 -4.21
CA TYR A 193 21.85 1.23 -4.40
C TYR A 193 22.83 1.11 -5.56
N GLY A 194 23.25 -0.12 -5.89
CA GLY A 194 24.13 -0.40 -7.03
C GLY A 194 23.54 -0.05 -8.41
N LEU A 195 22.20 0.10 -8.51
CA LEU A 195 21.52 0.52 -9.73
C LEU A 195 21.58 2.04 -9.96
N PHE A 196 22.04 2.80 -8.98
CA PHE A 196 22.06 4.26 -8.98
C PHE A 196 23.50 4.82 -9.00
N PRO A 197 23.72 6.07 -9.45
CA PRO A 197 22.71 6.98 -10.00
C PRO A 197 22.32 6.62 -11.46
N VAL A 198 21.09 7.00 -11.85
CA VAL A 198 20.61 6.82 -13.22
C VAL A 198 20.57 8.16 -13.96
N ASP A 199 20.95 8.16 -15.24
CA ASP A 199 20.81 9.33 -16.12
C ASP A 199 19.34 9.51 -16.53
N VAL A 200 18.69 10.58 -16.08
CA VAL A 200 17.27 10.84 -16.37
C VAL A 200 17.00 11.02 -17.86
N ASN A 201 18.01 11.42 -18.64
CA ASN A 201 17.89 11.62 -20.08
C ASN A 201 17.93 10.31 -20.87
N ARG A 202 18.43 9.21 -20.27
CA ARG A 202 18.63 7.92 -20.93
C ARG A 202 17.88 6.76 -20.26
N ALA A 203 17.63 6.85 -18.95
CA ALA A 203 17.04 5.76 -18.19
C ALA A 203 15.69 5.28 -18.76
N PRO A 204 15.40 3.96 -18.75
CA PRO A 204 14.08 3.43 -19.06
C PRO A 204 13.00 4.03 -18.16
N PHE A 205 11.75 4.05 -18.65
CA PHE A 205 10.63 4.63 -17.91
C PHE A 205 10.42 3.95 -16.54
N GLU A 206 10.57 2.64 -16.52
CA GLU A 206 10.47 1.80 -15.31
C GLU A 206 11.52 2.21 -14.27
N MET A 207 12.75 2.50 -14.71
CA MET A 207 13.81 2.97 -13.79
C MET A 207 13.54 4.38 -13.27
N LEU A 208 12.95 5.27 -14.06
CA LEU A 208 12.51 6.58 -13.55
C LEU A 208 11.46 6.42 -12.44
N LEU A 209 10.56 5.44 -12.57
CA LEU A 209 9.58 5.14 -11.53
C LEU A 209 10.21 4.57 -10.25
N ARG A 210 11.40 3.98 -10.31
CA ARG A 210 12.16 3.47 -9.15
C ARG A 210 12.87 4.58 -8.37
N VAL A 211 13.16 5.72 -9.01
CA VAL A 211 13.87 6.84 -8.36
C VAL A 211 13.01 7.50 -7.27
N PRO A 212 13.47 7.56 -6.00
CA PRO A 212 12.81 8.37 -4.99
C PRO A 212 12.65 9.84 -5.40
N GLY A 213 11.47 10.41 -5.20
CA GLY A 213 11.18 11.79 -5.62
C GLY A 213 10.67 11.95 -7.05
N ILE A 214 10.68 10.91 -7.89
CA ILE A 214 10.07 10.91 -9.21
C ILE A 214 8.74 10.14 -9.15
N GLY A 215 7.63 10.85 -9.37
CA GLY A 215 6.30 10.26 -9.45
C GLY A 215 5.90 9.87 -10.88
N PRO A 216 4.79 9.12 -11.08
CA PRO A 216 4.34 8.72 -12.43
C PRO A 216 4.07 9.90 -13.36
N LYS A 217 3.54 11.01 -12.85
CA LYS A 217 3.33 12.24 -13.64
C LYS A 217 4.66 12.84 -14.08
N SER A 218 5.62 12.97 -13.14
CA SER A 218 6.95 13.52 -13.44
C SER A 218 7.72 12.61 -14.38
N ALA A 219 7.68 11.27 -14.19
CA ALA A 219 8.33 10.32 -15.09
C ALA A 219 7.82 10.41 -16.54
N ARG A 220 6.51 10.57 -16.75
CA ARG A 220 5.92 10.79 -18.08
C ARG A 220 6.42 12.09 -18.69
N ARG A 221 6.39 13.20 -17.93
CA ARG A 221 6.90 14.52 -18.40
C ARG A 221 8.37 14.44 -18.78
N ILE A 222 9.20 13.78 -17.98
CA ILE A 222 10.62 13.54 -18.27
C ILE A 222 10.77 12.76 -19.58
N ARG A 223 10.07 11.63 -19.73
CA ARG A 223 10.12 10.80 -20.93
C ARG A 223 9.78 11.59 -22.19
N ASP A 224 8.76 12.43 -22.11
CA ASP A 224 8.26 13.17 -23.26
C ASP A 224 9.17 14.38 -23.57
N ALA A 225 9.61 15.13 -22.57
CA ALA A 225 10.43 16.32 -22.75
C ALA A 225 11.89 16.02 -23.18
N ARG A 226 12.49 14.93 -22.69
CA ARG A 226 13.88 14.57 -23.06
C ARG A 226 14.07 14.22 -24.53
N ARG A 227 12.98 14.00 -25.28
CA ARG A 227 13.00 13.82 -26.73
C ARG A 227 13.35 15.11 -27.48
N LEU A 228 13.08 16.24 -26.87
CA LEU A 228 13.29 17.56 -27.48
C LEU A 228 14.64 18.15 -27.07
N SER A 229 15.02 18.00 -25.78
CA SER A 229 16.28 18.52 -25.28
C SER A 229 16.73 17.76 -24.03
N ALA A 230 18.05 17.78 -23.75
CA ALA A 230 18.58 17.22 -22.51
C ALA A 230 18.12 18.05 -21.31
N LEU A 231 17.60 17.36 -20.30
CA LEU A 231 17.01 17.95 -19.08
C LEU A 231 18.09 18.18 -18.02
N GLY A 232 18.03 19.32 -17.34
CA GLY A 232 18.80 19.65 -16.14
C GLY A 232 17.93 19.70 -14.90
N LEU A 233 18.50 20.13 -13.76
CA LEU A 233 17.79 20.17 -12.46
C LEU A 233 16.57 21.12 -12.46
N ASP A 234 16.67 22.27 -13.14
CA ASP A 234 15.58 23.24 -13.15
C ASP A 234 14.36 22.73 -13.93
N GLU A 235 14.60 22.05 -15.06
CA GLU A 235 13.54 21.40 -15.81
C GLU A 235 12.88 20.30 -14.97
N LEU A 236 13.67 19.46 -14.28
CA LEU A 236 13.17 18.41 -13.40
C LEU A 236 12.32 18.95 -12.27
N LYS A 237 12.75 20.06 -11.65
CA LYS A 237 11.99 20.75 -10.59
C LYS A 237 10.65 21.24 -11.12
N ARG A 238 10.62 21.90 -12.30
CA ARG A 238 9.38 22.35 -12.96
C ARG A 238 8.45 21.20 -13.34
N MET A 239 8.98 20.02 -13.61
CA MET A 239 8.21 18.80 -13.90
C MET A 239 7.65 18.14 -12.64
N GLY A 240 7.93 18.68 -11.44
CA GLY A 240 7.43 18.18 -10.16
C GLY A 240 8.27 17.06 -9.56
N VAL A 241 9.55 16.98 -9.90
CA VAL A 241 10.51 16.09 -9.23
C VAL A 241 10.87 16.66 -7.86
N VAL A 242 10.80 15.84 -6.82
CA VAL A 242 11.22 16.19 -5.47
C VAL A 242 12.74 16.04 -5.37
N LEU A 243 13.47 17.09 -5.78
CA LEU A 243 14.94 17.06 -5.87
C LEU A 243 15.62 16.74 -4.53
N LYS A 244 15.05 17.14 -3.40
CA LYS A 244 15.55 16.79 -2.05
C LYS A 244 15.79 15.27 -1.88
N ARG A 245 15.01 14.44 -2.56
CA ARG A 245 15.15 12.97 -2.55
C ARG A 245 15.88 12.46 -3.79
N ALA A 246 15.50 12.95 -4.97
CA ALA A 246 15.99 12.44 -6.25
C ALA A 246 17.48 12.67 -6.48
N GLN A 247 18.06 13.76 -5.98
CA GLN A 247 19.45 14.16 -6.21
C GLN A 247 20.50 13.07 -5.87
N TYR A 248 20.18 12.17 -4.96
CA TYR A 248 21.08 11.08 -4.57
C TYR A 248 21.06 9.89 -5.53
N PHE A 249 20.09 9.85 -6.42
CA PHE A 249 19.79 8.69 -7.27
C PHE A 249 19.82 9.00 -8.76
N ILE A 250 20.04 10.26 -9.16
CA ILE A 250 20.01 10.68 -10.56
C ILE A 250 21.26 11.44 -10.97
N THR A 251 21.52 11.38 -12.28
CA THR A 251 22.35 12.35 -13.01
C THR A 251 21.49 13.00 -14.09
N CYS A 252 21.85 14.22 -14.50
CA CYS A 252 21.22 14.96 -15.60
C CYS A 252 22.19 15.99 -16.18
N ARG A 253 21.76 16.75 -17.21
CA ARG A 253 22.59 17.81 -17.80
C ARG A 253 23.08 18.80 -16.75
N GLY A 254 24.40 19.00 -16.65
CA GLY A 254 25.01 19.91 -15.68
C GLY A 254 25.02 19.41 -14.23
N PHE A 255 24.61 18.16 -13.98
CA PHE A 255 24.57 17.58 -12.65
C PHE A 255 25.01 16.11 -12.65
N SER A 256 26.13 15.82 -12.06
CA SER A 256 26.71 14.47 -11.96
C SER A 256 26.16 13.64 -10.80
N GLY A 257 25.18 14.16 -10.06
CA GLY A 257 24.56 13.52 -8.91
C GLY A 257 25.18 13.97 -7.57
N ALA A 258 24.37 14.01 -6.52
CA ALA A 258 24.82 14.13 -5.13
C ALA A 258 25.10 12.75 -4.49
N HIS A 259 25.52 11.79 -5.33
CA HIS A 259 25.77 10.41 -4.93
C HIS A 259 27.01 10.37 -4.02
N PRO A 260 26.91 9.98 -2.74
CA PRO A 260 27.99 10.12 -1.77
C PRO A 260 29.06 9.01 -1.86
N GLY A 261 29.18 8.34 -3.00
CA GLY A 261 30.14 7.27 -3.26
C GLY A 261 29.52 5.87 -3.10
N ARG A 262 30.27 4.86 -3.53
CA ARG A 262 29.89 3.44 -3.42
C ARG A 262 30.33 2.91 -2.05
N GLY A 263 29.56 1.93 -1.51
CA GLY A 263 29.88 1.25 -0.25
C GLY A 263 28.99 1.66 0.93
N SER A 264 29.28 1.11 2.11
CA SER A 264 28.47 1.29 3.34
C SER A 264 28.36 2.74 3.79
N ALA A 265 29.46 3.49 3.76
CA ALA A 265 29.48 4.90 4.14
C ALA A 265 28.60 5.79 3.23
N GLY A 266 28.51 5.48 1.94
CA GLY A 266 27.62 6.17 1.00
C GLY A 266 26.17 5.88 1.31
N ARG A 267 25.81 4.61 1.52
CA ARG A 267 24.47 4.18 1.92
C ARG A 267 24.03 4.83 3.22
N GLU A 268 24.89 4.86 4.23
CA GLU A 268 24.57 5.48 5.52
C GLU A 268 24.22 6.97 5.37
N ARG A 269 25.00 7.73 4.59
CA ARG A 269 24.73 9.15 4.33
C ARG A 269 23.39 9.37 3.64
N ILE A 270 23.07 8.57 2.64
CA ILE A 270 21.77 8.65 1.96
C ILE A 270 20.64 8.27 2.90
N THR A 271 20.78 7.17 3.63
CA THR A 271 19.77 6.72 4.60
C THR A 271 19.47 7.83 5.60
N ARG A 272 20.52 8.45 6.17
CA ARG A 272 20.39 9.57 7.10
C ARG A 272 19.68 10.79 6.48
N ALA A 273 19.94 11.09 5.21
CA ALA A 273 19.30 12.18 4.48
C ALA A 273 17.84 11.92 4.10
N LEU A 274 17.46 10.65 3.94
CA LEU A 274 16.11 10.23 3.53
C LEU A 274 15.16 9.95 4.71
N ILE A 275 15.68 9.69 5.90
CA ILE A 275 14.88 9.49 7.11
C ILE A 275 14.04 10.73 7.38
N ASP A 276 12.71 10.53 7.45
CA ASP A 276 11.77 11.60 7.78
C ASP A 276 11.90 11.97 9.27
N PRO A 277 12.24 13.22 9.61
CA PRO A 277 12.31 13.66 10.99
C PRO A 277 11.01 13.50 11.77
N ASN A 278 9.86 13.59 11.08
CA ASN A 278 8.54 13.50 11.71
C ASN A 278 8.18 12.07 12.16
N VAL A 279 8.88 11.06 11.64
CA VAL A 279 8.70 9.67 12.04
C VAL A 279 8.93 9.49 13.53
N PHE A 280 9.88 10.22 14.11
CA PHE A 280 10.22 10.13 15.54
C PHE A 280 9.26 10.87 16.47
N SER A 281 8.51 11.86 15.95
CA SER A 281 7.54 12.64 16.72
C SER A 281 6.13 12.01 16.75
N ALA A 282 5.85 11.06 15.88
CA ALA A 282 4.51 10.49 15.70
C ALA A 282 4.32 9.10 16.36
N GLY A 283 5.21 8.65 17.26
CA GLY A 283 5.17 7.28 17.79
C GLY A 283 5.45 6.22 16.71
N ALA A 284 6.25 6.57 15.74
CA ALA A 284 6.52 5.83 14.51
C ALA A 284 7.25 4.50 14.72
N GLU A 285 7.72 4.25 15.92
CA GLU A 285 8.56 3.11 16.28
C GLU A 285 7.77 1.88 16.64
N GLN A 286 6.45 2.01 16.79
CA GLN A 286 5.61 0.87 17.13
C GLN A 286 5.27 0.06 15.87
N LEU A 287 6.22 -0.74 15.40
CA LEU A 287 5.99 -1.75 14.36
C LEU A 287 5.35 -3.02 14.90
N SER A 288 5.48 -3.25 16.20
CA SER A 288 4.86 -4.35 16.91
C SER A 288 3.79 -3.81 17.85
N MET A 289 2.60 -4.37 17.81
CA MET A 289 1.53 -4.08 18.77
C MET A 289 1.86 -4.55 20.19
N PHE A 290 2.94 -5.32 20.37
CA PHE A 290 3.31 -5.96 21.63
C PHE A 290 4.58 -5.37 22.27
N ALA A 291 5.20 -4.37 21.66
CA ALA A 291 6.42 -3.76 22.19
C ALA A 291 6.26 -2.23 22.29
N PRO A 292 6.61 -1.62 23.44
CA PRO A 292 6.60 -0.17 23.57
C PRO A 292 7.62 0.47 22.62
N PRO A 293 7.38 1.71 22.16
CA PRO A 293 8.31 2.46 21.31
C PRO A 293 9.69 2.60 21.98
N ALA A 294 10.76 2.51 21.20
CA ALA A 294 12.13 2.61 21.74
C ALA A 294 12.39 3.97 22.39
N VAL A 295 11.82 5.06 21.86
CA VAL A 295 11.93 6.39 22.47
C VAL A 295 11.23 6.43 23.84
N ASP A 296 10.02 5.89 23.96
CA ASP A 296 9.27 5.90 25.23
C ASP A 296 10.05 5.12 26.29
N ARG A 297 10.64 3.95 25.95
CA ARG A 297 11.50 3.19 26.87
C ARG A 297 12.69 3.97 27.38
N LEU A 298 13.38 4.71 26.50
CA LEU A 298 14.50 5.54 26.88
C LEU A 298 14.08 6.72 27.77
N VAL A 299 12.92 7.31 27.49
CA VAL A 299 12.36 8.39 28.32
C VAL A 299 11.97 7.88 29.70
N GLU A 300 11.38 6.69 29.82
CA GLU A 300 11.09 6.03 31.10
C GLU A 300 12.37 5.71 31.88
N GLN A 301 13.49 5.48 31.20
CA GLN A 301 14.82 5.31 31.79
C GLN A 301 15.51 6.64 32.16
N GLY A 302 14.84 7.77 32.03
CA GLY A 302 15.34 9.09 32.40
C GLY A 302 16.12 9.82 31.30
N VAL A 303 16.13 9.32 30.08
CA VAL A 303 16.77 10.03 28.95
C VAL A 303 15.86 11.16 28.47
N PRO A 304 16.36 12.41 28.32
CA PRO A 304 15.55 13.51 27.81
C PRO A 304 14.95 13.19 26.43
N PRO A 305 13.69 13.54 26.14
CA PRO A 305 12.99 13.13 24.92
C PRO A 305 13.75 13.43 23.60
N ARG A 306 14.38 14.61 23.50
CA ARG A 306 15.20 14.97 22.32
C ARG A 306 16.46 14.10 22.18
N ALA A 307 17.08 13.71 23.29
CA ALA A 307 18.23 12.83 23.29
C ALA A 307 17.83 11.41 22.92
N ALA A 308 16.73 10.89 23.49
CA ALA A 308 16.17 9.59 23.15
C ALA A 308 15.84 9.48 21.66
N GLN A 309 15.19 10.48 21.07
CA GLN A 309 14.91 10.55 19.64
C GLN A 309 16.19 10.51 18.79
N ARG A 310 17.24 11.23 19.20
CA ARG A 310 18.52 11.23 18.49
C ARG A 310 19.21 9.88 18.56
N MET A 311 19.24 9.23 19.72
CA MET A 311 19.86 7.92 19.93
C MET A 311 19.18 6.86 19.06
N VAL A 312 17.86 6.78 19.10
CA VAL A 312 17.08 5.81 18.30
C VAL A 312 17.28 6.06 16.80
N ARG A 313 17.33 7.33 16.38
CA ARG A 313 17.61 7.67 14.98
C ARG A 313 19.00 7.22 14.53
N GLU A 314 20.03 7.43 15.35
CA GLU A 314 21.40 7.03 15.04
C GLU A 314 21.53 5.50 14.99
N GLU A 315 20.95 4.79 15.94
CA GLU A 315 20.90 3.33 15.95
C GLU A 315 20.18 2.78 14.71
N ALA A 316 19.02 3.35 14.35
CA ALA A 316 18.28 2.97 13.15
C ALA A 316 19.11 3.16 11.87
N VAL A 317 19.81 4.29 11.74
CA VAL A 317 20.70 4.54 10.59
C VAL A 317 21.80 3.49 10.52
N GLN A 318 22.43 3.16 11.65
CA GLN A 318 23.49 2.15 11.70
C GLN A 318 22.98 0.75 11.38
N CYS A 319 21.83 0.36 11.95
CA CYS A 319 21.19 -0.93 11.65
C CYS A 319 20.85 -1.06 10.16
N LEU A 320 20.25 -0.02 9.57
CA LEU A 320 19.91 -0.02 8.15
C LEU A 320 21.16 -0.06 7.25
N ALA A 321 22.23 0.62 7.63
CA ALA A 321 23.47 0.61 6.86
C ALA A 321 24.21 -0.74 6.94
N ARG A 322 24.00 -1.52 8.01
CA ARG A 322 24.59 -2.86 8.20
C ARG A 322 23.75 -3.97 7.55
N ALA A 323 22.45 -3.82 7.54
CA ALA A 323 21.51 -4.82 7.00
C ALA A 323 21.40 -4.78 5.46
N LEU A 324 21.95 -3.77 4.81
CA LEU A 324 21.96 -3.53 3.36
C LEU A 324 23.36 -3.76 2.76
#